data_be8aaf9850e8ae25e1bc3cf9c387b7c7
#
_entry.id   be8aaf9850e8ae25e1bc3cf9c387b7c7
#
_cell.length_a   1.000
_cell.length_b   1.000
_cell.length_c   1.000
_cell.angle_alpha   90.00
_cell.angle_beta   90.00
_cell.angle_gamma   90.00
#
_symmetry.space_group_name_H-M   'P 1'
#
loop_
_entity.id
_entity.type
_entity.pdbx_description
1 polymer ?
#
loop_
_entity_poly.entity_id
_entity_poly.type
_entity_poly.pdbx_seq_one_letter_code
_entity_poly.pdbx_strand_id
1 'polypeptide(L)'
;MKNCYLIVALLIMGCHINAQVGINTDNPKSTLHVQKRAELTYPDGIIPPRISGDSLRLKEAAYTVAQNGAIVYVTSPVATPNPTDFPKTQDVITTGFFMYDAYYTHPNSTQGVWNKVLANDLGMSKATYAAKFTGNLSLVNISLGLFSSTFNYLPLSTTGTTVTTEIASSQIINNEYVVPSAGIYHVDYSFRTGQGVSAQLLSNNPPGIAIVKTVGTGGTAVSTLLDYRVFGGVNLLDLSGILGLNLVVINITLTQGQISHIYKLNAGDRLRFGLVQGGLNLGAISDKSAELSIYKIR
;
A
#
# COMPACT_ATOMS: atom_id res chain seq x y z
N MET A 1 -72.37 -27.76 -13.28
CA MET A 1 -71.71 -26.59 -12.56
C MET A 1 -70.77 -27.00 -11.44
N LYS A 2 -71.05 -28.02 -10.62
CA LYS A 2 -70.16 -28.47 -9.53
C LYS A 2 -68.75 -28.87 -10.00
N ASN A 3 -68.59 -29.52 -11.14
CA ASN A 3 -67.28 -29.98 -11.68
C ASN A 3 -66.43 -28.82 -12.21
N CYS A 4 -67.01 -27.69 -12.59
CA CYS A 4 -66.29 -26.53 -13.08
C CYS A 4 -65.56 -25.81 -11.94
N TYR A 5 -66.14 -25.75 -10.74
CA TYR A 5 -65.48 -25.19 -9.55
C TYR A 5 -64.36 -26.03 -9.07
N LEU A 6 -64.41 -27.35 -9.25
CA LEU A 6 -63.34 -28.25 -8.85
C LEU A 6 -62.10 -28.10 -9.76
N ILE A 7 -62.28 -27.88 -11.06
CA ILE A 7 -61.23 -27.64 -12.04
C ILE A 7 -60.59 -26.26 -11.80
N VAL A 8 -61.34 -25.23 -11.49
CA VAL A 8 -60.85 -23.90 -11.16
C VAL A 8 -60.07 -23.92 -9.85
N ALA A 9 -60.52 -24.64 -8.82
CA ALA A 9 -59.81 -24.80 -7.57
C ALA A 9 -58.46 -25.56 -7.75
N LEU A 10 -58.42 -26.59 -8.62
CA LEU A 10 -57.21 -27.33 -8.95
C LEU A 10 -56.18 -26.46 -9.71
N LEU A 11 -56.66 -25.59 -10.61
CA LEU A 11 -55.84 -24.64 -11.36
C LEU A 11 -55.23 -23.57 -10.44
N ILE A 12 -55.96 -23.09 -9.44
CA ILE A 12 -55.47 -22.09 -8.48
C ILE A 12 -54.44 -22.70 -7.50
N MET A 13 -54.56 -23.96 -7.13
CA MET A 13 -53.59 -24.68 -6.28
C MET A 13 -52.24 -24.94 -6.95
N GLY A 14 -52.19 -24.90 -8.29
CA GLY A 14 -50.94 -25.18 -9.06
C GLY A 14 -49.98 -23.98 -9.22
N CYS A 15 -50.32 -22.78 -8.75
CA CYS A 15 -49.58 -21.56 -9.08
C CYS A 15 -48.60 -21.07 -8.00
N HIS A 16 -48.11 -21.94 -7.11
CA HIS A 16 -46.98 -21.56 -6.26
C HIS A 16 -45.65 -21.86 -6.99
N ILE A 17 -45.34 -21.06 -8.00
CA ILE A 17 -44.03 -21.12 -8.67
C ILE A 17 -43.02 -20.33 -7.83
N ASN A 18 -42.21 -21.00 -7.05
CA ASN A 18 -41.00 -20.41 -6.47
C ASN A 18 -40.01 -20.17 -7.60
N ALA A 19 -39.74 -18.92 -7.95
CA ALA A 19 -38.81 -18.55 -9.03
C ALA A 19 -37.32 -18.64 -8.59
N GLN A 20 -36.98 -19.60 -7.73
CA GLN A 20 -35.60 -19.87 -7.36
C GLN A 20 -34.92 -20.73 -8.42
N VAL A 21 -33.72 -20.35 -8.82
CA VAL A 21 -32.91 -21.09 -9.79
C VAL A 21 -31.82 -21.87 -9.05
N GLY A 22 -31.93 -23.20 -9.08
CA GLY A 22 -30.90 -24.13 -8.64
C GLY A 22 -30.07 -24.63 -9.82
N ILE A 23 -28.77 -24.61 -9.73
CA ILE A 23 -27.86 -25.29 -10.66
C ILE A 23 -27.14 -26.39 -9.86
N ASN A 24 -27.31 -27.64 -10.28
CA ASN A 24 -26.87 -28.84 -9.57
C ASN A 24 -27.46 -29.00 -8.15
N THR A 25 -28.64 -28.44 -7.89
CA THR A 25 -29.37 -28.59 -6.61
C THR A 25 -30.87 -28.44 -6.84
N ASP A 26 -31.63 -29.36 -6.26
CA ASP A 26 -33.11 -29.34 -6.27
C ASP A 26 -33.70 -28.57 -5.09
N ASN A 27 -32.85 -28.13 -4.16
CA ASN A 27 -33.25 -27.37 -2.98
C ASN A 27 -32.46 -26.05 -2.84
N PRO A 28 -32.74 -25.05 -3.70
CA PRO A 28 -32.04 -23.77 -3.66
C PRO A 28 -32.22 -23.05 -2.31
N LYS A 29 -31.15 -22.47 -1.77
CA LYS A 29 -31.16 -21.70 -0.52
C LYS A 29 -31.17 -20.19 -0.75
N SER A 30 -31.12 -19.75 -2.00
CA SER A 30 -31.17 -18.36 -2.43
C SER A 30 -31.84 -18.26 -3.80
N THR A 31 -32.12 -17.05 -4.29
CA THR A 31 -32.71 -16.82 -5.62
C THR A 31 -31.91 -17.50 -6.74
N LEU A 32 -30.59 -17.48 -6.66
CA LEU A 32 -29.69 -18.27 -7.49
C LEU A 32 -28.77 -19.07 -6.58
N HIS A 33 -28.84 -20.39 -6.62
CA HIS A 33 -27.95 -21.28 -5.89
C HIS A 33 -27.21 -22.20 -6.87
N VAL A 34 -25.89 -22.01 -6.97
CA VAL A 34 -25.01 -22.86 -7.77
C VAL A 34 -24.25 -23.77 -6.83
N GLN A 35 -24.47 -25.07 -6.92
CA GLN A 35 -23.76 -26.08 -6.13
C GLN A 35 -22.67 -26.72 -6.98
N LYS A 36 -21.51 -26.95 -6.36
CA LYS A 36 -20.40 -27.66 -7.04
C LYS A 36 -20.80 -29.03 -7.49
N ARG A 37 -20.21 -29.54 -8.55
CA ARG A 37 -20.34 -30.94 -8.98
C ARG A 37 -19.48 -31.86 -8.09
N ALA A 38 -19.91 -33.11 -8.01
CA ALA A 38 -19.10 -34.13 -7.30
C ALA A 38 -17.89 -34.59 -8.12
N GLU A 39 -18.01 -34.55 -9.45
CA GLU A 39 -16.96 -34.98 -10.39
C GLU A 39 -15.80 -33.97 -10.44
N LEU A 40 -14.60 -34.44 -10.22
CA LEU A 40 -13.39 -33.60 -10.21
C LEU A 40 -12.91 -33.16 -11.61
N THR A 41 -13.52 -33.70 -12.66
CA THR A 41 -13.14 -33.41 -14.06
C THR A 41 -13.84 -32.19 -14.63
N TYR A 42 -14.89 -31.69 -13.96
CA TYR A 42 -15.64 -30.51 -14.38
C TYR A 42 -15.25 -29.29 -13.55
N PRO A 43 -14.95 -28.16 -14.20
CA PRO A 43 -14.70 -26.91 -13.48
C PRO A 43 -16.00 -26.33 -12.93
N ASP A 44 -15.99 -25.87 -11.70
CA ASP A 44 -17.07 -25.13 -11.07
C ASP A 44 -16.80 -23.62 -11.11
N GLY A 45 -17.86 -22.82 -11.21
CA GLY A 45 -17.75 -21.37 -11.13
C GLY A 45 -18.83 -20.63 -11.90
N ILE A 46 -18.81 -19.32 -11.79
CA ILE A 46 -19.67 -18.40 -12.55
C ILE A 46 -18.76 -17.52 -13.41
N ILE A 47 -18.97 -17.55 -14.71
CA ILE A 47 -18.30 -16.65 -15.64
C ILE A 47 -19.27 -15.52 -15.99
N PRO A 48 -19.04 -14.29 -15.51
CA PRO A 48 -19.86 -13.13 -15.86
C PRO A 48 -19.59 -12.71 -17.31
N PRO A 49 -20.42 -11.80 -17.87
CA PRO A 49 -20.19 -11.25 -19.20
C PRO A 49 -18.76 -10.71 -19.34
N ARG A 50 -18.06 -11.13 -20.39
CA ARG A 50 -16.72 -10.65 -20.74
C ARG A 50 -16.84 -9.55 -21.77
N ILE A 51 -16.21 -8.40 -21.50
CA ILE A 51 -16.33 -7.20 -22.33
C ILE A 51 -15.01 -6.43 -22.36
N SER A 52 -14.66 -5.82 -23.47
CA SER A 52 -13.55 -4.86 -23.50
C SER A 52 -13.97 -3.54 -22.84
N GLY A 53 -12.99 -2.80 -22.27
CA GLY A 53 -13.24 -1.48 -21.69
C GLY A 53 -13.84 -0.51 -22.69
N ASP A 54 -13.37 -0.54 -23.95
CA ASP A 54 -13.93 0.31 -25.01
C ASP A 54 -15.38 -0.07 -25.37
N SER A 55 -15.71 -1.36 -25.39
CA SER A 55 -17.09 -1.82 -25.59
C SER A 55 -17.99 -1.46 -24.40
N LEU A 56 -17.46 -1.52 -23.19
CA LEU A 56 -18.16 -1.11 -21.99
C LEU A 56 -18.45 0.40 -22.01
N ARG A 57 -17.47 1.20 -22.45
CA ARG A 57 -17.63 2.63 -22.64
C ARG A 57 -18.73 2.99 -23.62
N LEU A 58 -18.83 2.30 -24.75
CA LEU A 58 -19.90 2.51 -25.74
C LEU A 58 -21.30 2.19 -25.17
N LYS A 59 -21.39 1.43 -24.08
CA LYS A 59 -22.63 1.08 -23.41
C LYS A 59 -22.94 1.95 -22.19
N GLU A 60 -22.19 3.00 -21.91
CA GLU A 60 -22.36 3.82 -20.70
C GLU A 60 -23.79 4.32 -20.48
N ALA A 61 -24.49 4.71 -21.55
CA ALA A 61 -25.88 5.18 -21.47
C ALA A 61 -26.87 4.10 -20.99
N ALA A 62 -26.55 2.81 -21.17
CA ALA A 62 -27.39 1.70 -20.75
C ALA A 62 -27.30 1.41 -19.25
N TYR A 63 -26.27 1.90 -18.57
CA TYR A 63 -26.07 1.68 -17.14
C TYR A 63 -26.65 2.85 -16.35
N THR A 64 -27.76 2.60 -15.68
CA THR A 64 -28.50 3.54 -14.84
C THR A 64 -28.57 3.01 -13.40
N VAL A 65 -29.36 3.64 -12.55
CA VAL A 65 -29.63 3.13 -11.19
C VAL A 65 -30.19 1.70 -11.19
N ALA A 66 -30.93 1.32 -12.23
CA ALA A 66 -31.49 -0.03 -12.36
C ALA A 66 -30.42 -1.11 -12.55
N GLN A 67 -29.22 -0.77 -13.02
CA GLN A 67 -28.09 -1.68 -13.21
C GLN A 67 -27.07 -1.62 -12.05
N ASN A 68 -27.43 -0.97 -10.95
CA ASN A 68 -26.55 -0.92 -9.77
C ASN A 68 -26.19 -2.34 -9.29
N GLY A 69 -24.92 -2.61 -9.07
CA GLY A 69 -24.42 -3.92 -8.68
C GLY A 69 -24.14 -4.88 -9.85
N ALA A 70 -24.34 -4.45 -11.12
CA ALA A 70 -23.97 -5.27 -12.27
C ALA A 70 -22.47 -5.59 -12.26
N ILE A 71 -22.10 -6.85 -12.56
CA ILE A 71 -20.72 -7.33 -12.57
C ILE A 71 -20.34 -7.79 -13.97
N VAL A 72 -19.16 -7.36 -14.44
CA VAL A 72 -18.56 -7.79 -15.70
C VAL A 72 -17.08 -8.15 -15.51
N TYR A 73 -16.56 -8.95 -16.43
CA TYR A 73 -15.10 -9.15 -16.53
C TYR A 73 -14.55 -8.34 -17.71
N VAL A 74 -13.73 -7.34 -17.42
CA VAL A 74 -13.07 -6.52 -18.43
C VAL A 74 -11.85 -7.26 -18.99
N THR A 75 -11.85 -7.55 -20.29
CA THR A 75 -10.79 -8.31 -20.97
C THR A 75 -9.62 -7.44 -21.43
N SER A 76 -9.85 -6.15 -21.67
CA SER A 76 -8.83 -5.14 -21.98
C SER A 76 -9.28 -3.79 -21.42
N PRO A 77 -8.36 -2.94 -20.96
CA PRO A 77 -8.70 -1.61 -20.45
C PRO A 77 -9.27 -0.71 -21.55
N VAL A 78 -9.84 0.42 -21.15
CA VAL A 78 -10.17 1.51 -22.07
C VAL A 78 -8.86 2.04 -22.68
N ALA A 79 -8.78 2.11 -24.01
CA ALA A 79 -7.55 2.50 -24.71
C ALA A 79 -7.11 3.94 -24.37
N THR A 80 -8.06 4.86 -24.27
CA THR A 80 -7.82 6.25 -23.88
C THR A 80 -8.90 6.67 -22.88
N PRO A 81 -8.59 6.74 -21.58
CA PRO A 81 -9.53 7.22 -20.57
C PRO A 81 -9.96 8.66 -20.89
N ASN A 82 -11.27 8.89 -20.89
CA ASN A 82 -11.86 10.20 -21.10
C ASN A 82 -12.95 10.46 -20.06
N PRO A 83 -12.60 11.01 -18.90
CA PRO A 83 -13.55 11.23 -17.81
C PRO A 83 -14.60 12.30 -18.10
N THR A 84 -14.38 13.17 -19.10
CA THR A 84 -15.33 14.23 -19.47
C THR A 84 -16.51 13.66 -20.25
N ASP A 85 -16.23 12.86 -21.30
CA ASP A 85 -17.26 12.33 -22.17
C ASP A 85 -17.79 10.96 -21.71
N PHE A 86 -16.93 10.19 -21.01
CA PHE A 86 -17.22 8.84 -20.55
C PHE A 86 -16.89 8.67 -19.05
N PRO A 87 -17.59 9.37 -18.17
CA PRO A 87 -17.26 9.40 -16.75
C PRO A 87 -17.45 8.06 -16.05
N LYS A 88 -18.35 7.18 -16.51
CA LYS A 88 -18.64 5.90 -15.84
C LYS A 88 -17.52 4.88 -16.03
N THR A 89 -16.74 4.97 -17.10
CA THR A 89 -15.64 4.05 -17.42
C THR A 89 -14.25 4.65 -17.21
N GLN A 90 -14.14 5.81 -16.57
CA GLN A 90 -12.88 6.51 -16.35
C GLN A 90 -11.84 5.68 -15.59
N ASP A 91 -12.29 4.80 -14.65
CA ASP A 91 -11.45 3.95 -13.83
C ASP A 91 -11.24 2.54 -14.40
N VAL A 92 -11.77 2.27 -15.62
CA VAL A 92 -11.60 0.99 -16.31
C VAL A 92 -10.25 0.96 -17.05
N ILE A 93 -9.18 1.13 -16.31
CA ILE A 93 -7.79 1.25 -16.82
C ILE A 93 -6.98 -0.05 -16.70
N THR A 94 -7.61 -1.13 -16.25
CA THR A 94 -6.99 -2.47 -16.11
C THR A 94 -7.98 -3.56 -16.46
N THR A 95 -7.49 -4.78 -16.66
CA THR A 95 -8.33 -5.98 -16.79
C THR A 95 -8.83 -6.46 -15.43
N GLY A 96 -9.91 -7.26 -15.41
CA GLY A 96 -10.42 -7.91 -14.21
C GLY A 96 -11.93 -7.73 -13.99
N PHE A 97 -12.38 -8.06 -12.80
CA PHE A 97 -13.79 -7.89 -12.41
C PHE A 97 -14.08 -6.44 -12.08
N PHE A 98 -15.18 -5.93 -12.62
CA PHE A 98 -15.71 -4.60 -12.33
C PHE A 98 -17.17 -4.71 -11.93
N MET A 99 -17.58 -3.89 -10.97
CA MET A 99 -18.94 -3.73 -10.50
C MET A 99 -19.40 -2.29 -10.74
N TYR A 100 -20.60 -2.13 -11.30
CA TYR A 100 -21.20 -0.82 -11.48
C TYR A 100 -21.81 -0.35 -10.17
N ASP A 101 -21.35 0.80 -9.68
CA ASP A 101 -21.93 1.52 -8.54
C ASP A 101 -22.59 2.80 -9.04
N ALA A 102 -23.92 2.78 -9.12
CA ALA A 102 -24.70 3.91 -9.62
C ALA A 102 -24.75 5.10 -8.65
N TYR A 103 -24.37 4.89 -7.38
CA TYR A 103 -24.42 5.93 -6.34
C TYR A 103 -23.05 6.51 -6.02
N TYR A 104 -22.00 5.92 -6.57
CA TYR A 104 -20.66 6.43 -6.37
C TYR A 104 -20.50 7.79 -7.09
N THR A 105 -20.11 8.82 -6.33
CA THR A 105 -19.78 10.13 -6.88
C THR A 105 -18.27 10.26 -7.00
N HIS A 106 -17.78 10.22 -8.23
CA HIS A 106 -16.39 10.57 -8.52
C HIS A 106 -16.29 12.09 -8.70
N PRO A 107 -15.14 12.74 -8.42
CA PRO A 107 -14.95 14.17 -8.67
C PRO A 107 -15.37 14.65 -10.07
N ASN A 108 -15.29 13.76 -11.06
CA ASN A 108 -15.63 14.04 -12.46
C ASN A 108 -16.95 13.42 -12.92
N SER A 109 -17.71 12.74 -12.04
CA SER A 109 -18.97 12.10 -12.41
C SER A 109 -19.96 12.06 -11.26
N THR A 110 -21.18 12.52 -11.53
CA THR A 110 -22.35 12.35 -10.65
C THR A 110 -23.25 11.17 -11.08
N GLN A 111 -22.83 10.36 -12.05
CA GLN A 111 -23.68 9.38 -12.74
C GLN A 111 -23.30 7.92 -12.48
N GLY A 112 -22.60 7.65 -11.40
CA GLY A 112 -22.07 6.34 -11.09
C GLY A 112 -20.78 6.00 -11.85
N VAL A 113 -20.09 4.96 -11.43
CA VAL A 113 -18.78 4.54 -11.95
C VAL A 113 -18.65 3.03 -11.93
N TRP A 114 -17.87 2.48 -12.85
CA TRP A 114 -17.38 1.11 -12.79
C TRP A 114 -16.20 1.00 -11.88
N ASN A 115 -16.38 0.43 -10.70
CA ASN A 115 -15.34 0.18 -9.73
C ASN A 115 -14.73 -1.21 -9.93
N LYS A 116 -13.41 -1.30 -9.91
CA LYS A 116 -12.72 -2.59 -9.93
C LYS A 116 -13.04 -3.35 -8.65
N VAL A 117 -13.55 -4.57 -8.78
CA VAL A 117 -13.66 -5.49 -7.65
C VAL A 117 -12.26 -6.00 -7.36
N LEU A 118 -11.65 -5.42 -6.34
CA LEU A 118 -10.37 -5.89 -5.83
C LEU A 118 -10.62 -7.18 -5.05
N ALA A 119 -10.47 -8.33 -5.69
CA ALA A 119 -10.07 -9.50 -4.92
C ALA A 119 -8.74 -9.13 -4.26
N ASN A 120 -8.60 -9.38 -2.95
CA ASN A 120 -7.38 -9.11 -2.18
C ASN A 120 -6.16 -9.18 -3.10
N ASP A 121 -5.65 -8.01 -3.47
CA ASP A 121 -4.62 -7.92 -4.49
C ASP A 121 -3.37 -8.57 -3.90
N LEU A 122 -2.98 -9.71 -4.47
CA LEU A 122 -1.68 -10.32 -4.18
C LEU A 122 -0.53 -9.30 -4.32
N GLY A 123 -0.76 -8.20 -5.04
CA GLY A 123 0.13 -7.05 -5.13
C GLY A 123 0.23 -6.26 -3.82
N MET A 124 -0.83 -6.13 -3.03
CA MET A 124 -0.75 -5.50 -1.70
C MET A 124 0.08 -6.35 -0.74
N SER A 125 -0.07 -7.68 -0.79
CA SER A 125 0.75 -8.60 -0.01
C SER A 125 2.24 -8.50 -0.36
N LYS A 126 2.57 -8.35 -1.65
CA LYS A 126 3.96 -8.15 -2.10
C LYS A 126 4.53 -6.79 -1.71
N ALA A 127 3.68 -5.78 -1.54
CA ALA A 127 4.09 -4.42 -1.18
C ALA A 127 4.29 -4.22 0.33
N THR A 128 3.90 -5.20 1.15
CA THR A 128 4.03 -5.10 2.60
C THR A 128 5.38 -5.66 3.07
N TYR A 129 6.01 -4.92 3.95
CA TYR A 129 7.24 -5.33 4.64
C TYR A 129 7.19 -4.85 6.08
N ALA A 130 7.56 -5.69 7.04
CA ALA A 130 7.73 -5.30 8.43
C ALA A 130 8.89 -6.05 9.07
N ALA A 131 9.78 -5.31 9.73
CA ALA A 131 10.93 -5.87 10.42
C ALA A 131 11.32 -5.04 11.63
N LYS A 132 11.91 -5.71 12.62
CA LYS A 132 12.55 -5.15 13.80
C LYS A 132 14.04 -5.43 13.75
N PHE A 133 14.81 -4.44 14.09
CA PHE A 133 16.27 -4.48 14.16
C PHE A 133 16.68 -4.20 15.60
N THR A 134 17.42 -5.11 16.22
CA THR A 134 17.77 -5.05 17.64
C THR A 134 19.23 -5.37 17.89
N GLY A 135 19.74 -4.98 19.05
CA GLY A 135 21.10 -5.32 19.50
C GLY A 135 22.19 -4.54 18.77
N ASN A 136 23.30 -5.19 18.46
CA ASN A 136 24.43 -4.56 17.77
C ASN A 136 24.19 -4.40 16.27
N LEU A 137 23.18 -3.64 15.90
CA LEU A 137 22.80 -3.37 14.52
C LEU A 137 23.97 -2.74 13.76
N SER A 138 24.49 -3.44 12.76
CA SER A 138 25.52 -2.91 11.84
C SER A 138 24.83 -2.19 10.69
N LEU A 139 25.00 -0.87 10.65
CA LEU A 139 24.48 -0.05 9.55
C LEU A 139 25.40 -0.11 8.33
N VAL A 140 24.84 0.04 7.14
CA VAL A 140 25.59 0.09 5.88
C VAL A 140 25.87 1.55 5.52
N ASN A 141 27.12 1.86 5.22
CA ASN A 141 27.56 3.24 4.93
C ASN A 141 27.47 3.53 3.43
N ILE A 142 26.98 4.70 3.07
CA ILE A 142 27.01 5.20 1.69
C ILE A 142 27.20 6.71 1.65
N SER A 143 27.98 7.19 0.69
CA SER A 143 28.08 8.61 0.36
C SER A 143 27.17 8.90 -0.83
N LEU A 144 26.13 9.66 -0.62
CA LEU A 144 25.13 9.99 -1.65
C LEU A 144 25.25 11.42 -2.17
N GLY A 145 26.14 12.23 -1.60
CA GLY A 145 26.23 13.66 -1.90
C GLY A 145 25.02 14.50 -1.43
N LEU A 146 24.04 13.86 -0.78
CA LEU A 146 22.85 14.54 -0.26
C LEU A 146 23.09 15.20 1.10
N PHE A 147 24.08 14.70 1.84
CA PHE A 147 24.45 15.17 3.16
C PHE A 147 25.93 15.50 3.18
N SER A 148 26.33 16.46 3.99
CA SER A 148 27.76 16.76 4.25
C SER A 148 28.45 15.65 5.06
N SER A 149 27.67 14.71 5.61
CA SER A 149 28.13 13.54 6.37
C SER A 149 27.65 12.23 5.75
N THR A 150 28.20 11.12 6.18
CA THR A 150 27.83 9.78 5.73
C THR A 150 26.38 9.45 6.10
N PHE A 151 25.65 8.86 5.18
CA PHE A 151 24.34 8.26 5.42
C PHE A 151 24.52 6.78 5.77
N ASN A 152 24.02 6.38 6.92
CA ASN A 152 24.15 5.02 7.45
C ASN A 152 22.77 4.38 7.47
N TYR A 153 22.52 3.39 6.61
CA TYR A 153 21.18 2.82 6.42
C TYR A 153 21.03 1.39 6.93
N LEU A 154 19.77 0.99 7.16
CA LEU A 154 19.40 -0.32 7.68
C LEU A 154 19.76 -1.44 6.70
N PRO A 155 20.31 -2.56 7.18
CA PRO A 155 20.62 -3.73 6.37
C PRO A 155 19.36 -4.59 6.15
N LEU A 156 18.43 -4.14 5.32
CA LEU A 156 17.12 -4.80 5.13
C LEU A 156 17.24 -6.23 4.58
N SER A 157 18.30 -6.55 3.85
CA SER A 157 18.53 -7.88 3.28
C SER A 157 19.20 -8.85 4.25
N THR A 158 19.58 -8.39 5.44
CA THR A 158 20.27 -9.24 6.42
C THR A 158 19.27 -10.10 7.17
N THR A 159 19.58 -11.38 7.27
CA THR A 159 18.90 -12.34 8.14
C THR A 159 19.82 -12.71 9.30
N GLY A 160 19.30 -12.85 10.50
CA GLY A 160 20.11 -13.25 11.65
C GLY A 160 19.51 -12.81 12.98
N THR A 161 20.27 -12.94 14.07
CA THR A 161 19.81 -12.67 15.43
C THR A 161 19.46 -11.21 15.71
N THR A 162 19.95 -10.29 14.88
CA THR A 162 19.71 -8.83 15.03
C THR A 162 18.55 -8.31 14.18
N VAL A 163 17.98 -9.13 13.31
CA VAL A 163 16.86 -8.75 12.44
C VAL A 163 15.76 -9.78 12.55
N THR A 164 14.61 -9.36 13.05
CA THR A 164 13.38 -10.16 13.05
C THR A 164 12.46 -9.61 11.96
N THR A 165 12.32 -10.35 10.87
CA THR A 165 11.39 -10.02 9.80
C THR A 165 10.04 -10.63 10.13
N GLU A 166 9.03 -9.80 10.45
CA GLU A 166 7.68 -10.24 10.76
C GLU A 166 6.86 -10.47 9.49
N ILE A 167 7.05 -9.59 8.50
CA ILE A 167 6.44 -9.73 7.18
C ILE A 167 7.55 -9.59 6.14
N ALA A 168 7.92 -10.72 5.54
CA ALA A 168 8.94 -10.77 4.49
C ALA A 168 8.39 -10.22 3.17
N SER A 169 9.25 -9.58 2.39
CA SER A 169 8.91 -9.09 1.06
C SER A 169 10.01 -9.43 0.07
N SER A 170 9.62 -9.95 -1.09
CA SER A 170 10.51 -10.13 -2.24
C SER A 170 11.01 -8.80 -2.83
N GLN A 171 10.49 -7.69 -2.34
CA GLN A 171 10.86 -6.33 -2.73
C GLN A 171 12.10 -5.79 -1.98
N ILE A 172 12.65 -6.56 -1.05
CA ILE A 172 13.92 -6.20 -0.41
C ILE A 172 15.07 -6.71 -1.28
N ILE A 173 15.75 -5.79 -1.93
CA ILE A 173 16.87 -6.08 -2.84
C ILE A 173 18.05 -5.16 -2.47
N ASN A 174 19.21 -5.72 -2.18
CA ASN A 174 20.43 -4.96 -1.86
C ASN A 174 20.24 -3.92 -0.73
N ASN A 175 19.53 -4.30 0.33
CA ASN A 175 19.16 -3.42 1.44
C ASN A 175 18.31 -2.21 1.06
N GLU A 176 17.60 -2.30 -0.03
CA GLU A 176 16.60 -1.33 -0.49
C GLU A 176 15.23 -1.97 -0.53
N TYR A 177 14.20 -1.20 -0.19
CA TYR A 177 12.84 -1.57 -0.54
C TYR A 177 12.52 -1.06 -1.94
N VAL A 178 12.22 -1.97 -2.87
CA VAL A 178 11.85 -1.65 -4.25
C VAL A 178 10.33 -1.59 -4.36
N VAL A 179 9.79 -0.45 -4.74
CA VAL A 179 8.35 -0.23 -4.87
C VAL A 179 7.78 -1.09 -6.00
N PRO A 180 6.89 -2.07 -5.72
CA PRO A 180 6.42 -3.03 -6.73
C PRO A 180 5.43 -2.44 -7.74
N SER A 181 4.66 -1.45 -7.36
CA SER A 181 3.67 -0.80 -8.21
C SER A 181 3.43 0.64 -7.77
N ALA A 182 3.11 1.53 -8.69
CA ALA A 182 2.76 2.90 -8.35
C ALA A 182 1.54 2.95 -7.42
N GLY A 183 1.53 3.91 -6.49
CA GLY A 183 0.42 4.06 -5.55
C GLY A 183 0.73 4.90 -4.33
N ILE A 184 -0.14 4.78 -3.35
CA ILE A 184 -0.06 5.45 -2.05
C ILE A 184 0.44 4.44 -1.03
N TYR A 185 1.53 4.77 -0.34
CA TYR A 185 2.19 3.92 0.64
C TYR A 185 2.25 4.59 1.98
N HIS A 186 1.96 3.85 3.04
CA HIS A 186 2.28 4.24 4.39
C HIS A 186 3.64 3.67 4.77
N VAL A 187 4.48 4.50 5.36
CA VAL A 187 5.79 4.14 5.89
C VAL A 187 5.85 4.58 7.34
N ASP A 188 6.16 3.66 8.21
CA ASP A 188 6.50 3.93 9.60
C ASP A 188 7.93 3.44 9.85
N TYR A 189 8.83 4.36 10.16
CA TYR A 189 10.23 4.11 10.43
C TYR A 189 10.63 4.78 11.73
N SER A 190 11.07 4.00 12.70
CA SER A 190 11.60 4.48 13.96
C SER A 190 13.04 3.99 14.17
N PHE A 191 13.81 4.79 14.84
CA PHE A 191 15.16 4.44 15.28
C PHE A 191 15.40 4.98 16.69
N ARG A 192 16.02 4.16 17.53
CA ARG A 192 16.42 4.55 18.88
C ARG A 192 17.75 3.93 19.26
N THR A 193 18.42 4.54 20.26
CA THR A 193 19.59 4.00 20.93
C THR A 193 19.24 3.73 22.38
N GLY A 194 19.77 2.67 22.96
CA GLY A 194 19.53 2.32 24.37
C GLY A 194 20.20 3.29 25.35
N GLN A 195 21.29 3.92 24.94
CA GLN A 195 21.98 4.97 25.68
C GLN A 195 21.96 6.26 24.87
N GLY A 196 21.84 7.36 25.56
CA GLY A 196 21.89 8.65 24.91
C GLY A 196 23.21 8.91 24.19
N VAL A 197 23.13 9.71 23.17
CA VAL A 197 24.28 10.07 22.33
C VAL A 197 24.63 11.53 22.58
N SER A 198 25.90 11.81 22.88
CA SER A 198 26.41 13.17 22.83
C SER A 198 26.63 13.58 21.38
N ALA A 199 26.03 14.68 20.96
CA ALA A 199 26.16 15.22 19.63
C ALA A 199 26.73 16.61 19.64
N GLN A 200 27.64 16.90 18.72
CA GLN A 200 28.01 18.26 18.41
C GLN A 200 26.97 18.90 17.54
N LEU A 201 26.16 19.80 18.09
CA LEU A 201 25.02 20.46 17.46
C LEU A 201 25.37 21.49 16.36
N LEU A 202 26.66 21.71 16.10
CA LEU A 202 27.17 22.72 15.16
C LEU A 202 27.39 22.19 13.73
N SER A 203 26.75 21.06 13.37
CA SER A 203 26.83 20.50 12.01
C SER A 203 25.77 21.13 11.10
N ASN A 204 26.13 21.44 9.85
CA ASN A 204 25.20 21.89 8.83
C ASN A 204 24.10 20.85 8.50
N ASN A 205 24.31 19.60 8.90
CA ASN A 205 23.31 18.53 8.86
C ASN A 205 23.24 17.91 10.26
N PRO A 206 22.33 18.34 11.12
CA PRO A 206 22.17 17.77 12.45
C PRO A 206 21.86 16.27 12.36
N PRO A 207 22.22 15.49 13.40
CA PRO A 207 21.93 14.06 13.39
C PRO A 207 20.41 13.79 13.38
N GLY A 208 20.02 12.78 12.65
CA GLY A 208 18.60 12.44 12.51
C GLY A 208 18.38 11.18 11.69
N ILE A 209 17.12 10.81 11.54
CA ILE A 209 16.71 9.73 10.65
C ILE A 209 16.29 10.28 9.30
N ALA A 210 16.52 9.51 8.25
CA ALA A 210 16.12 9.90 6.91
C ALA A 210 15.67 8.72 6.06
N ILE A 211 14.80 9.03 5.12
CA ILE A 211 14.41 8.15 4.03
C ILE A 211 14.95 8.73 2.74
N VAL A 212 15.77 7.95 2.04
CA VAL A 212 16.33 8.32 0.74
C VAL A 212 15.64 7.52 -0.33
N LYS A 213 15.15 8.21 -1.34
CA LYS A 213 14.57 7.62 -2.54
C LYS A 213 15.55 7.69 -3.70
N THR A 214 15.77 6.56 -4.36
CA THR A 214 16.59 6.46 -5.57
C THR A 214 15.73 6.04 -6.76
N VAL A 215 15.82 6.79 -7.85
CA VAL A 215 15.12 6.54 -9.12
C VAL A 215 16.17 6.19 -10.18
N GLY A 216 15.83 5.25 -11.06
CA GLY A 216 16.75 4.75 -12.09
C GLY A 216 17.73 3.70 -11.58
N THR A 217 18.60 3.21 -12.45
CA THR A 217 19.57 2.14 -12.17
C THR A 217 20.95 2.48 -12.75
N GLY A 218 21.99 1.86 -12.19
CA GLY A 218 23.36 2.06 -12.67
C GLY A 218 23.81 3.52 -12.61
N GLY A 219 24.53 3.98 -13.61
CA GLY A 219 25.08 5.35 -13.68
C GLY A 219 24.06 6.46 -13.84
N THR A 220 22.78 6.14 -14.15
CA THR A 220 21.67 7.10 -14.24
C THR A 220 20.85 7.19 -12.95
N ALA A 221 21.24 6.48 -11.91
CA ALA A 221 20.52 6.49 -10.64
C ALA A 221 20.63 7.86 -9.95
N VAL A 222 19.49 8.45 -9.63
CA VAL A 222 19.42 9.72 -8.91
C VAL A 222 18.81 9.47 -7.54
N SER A 223 19.54 9.84 -6.49
CA SER A 223 19.08 9.76 -5.12
C SER A 223 18.57 11.13 -4.66
N THR A 224 17.43 11.14 -3.98
CA THR A 224 16.81 12.34 -3.41
C THR A 224 16.40 12.06 -1.97
N LEU A 225 16.43 13.09 -1.14
CA LEU A 225 15.90 13.02 0.22
C LEU A 225 14.36 12.99 0.14
N LEU A 226 13.75 11.91 0.63
CA LEU A 226 12.29 11.79 0.68
C LEU A 226 11.74 12.39 1.97
N ASP A 227 12.35 12.06 3.11
CA ASP A 227 12.02 12.65 4.40
C ASP A 227 13.25 12.66 5.32
N TYR A 228 13.26 13.62 6.27
CA TYR A 228 14.33 13.78 7.24
C TYR A 228 13.79 14.36 8.53
N ARG A 229 14.07 13.68 9.63
CA ARG A 229 13.69 14.11 10.98
C ARG A 229 14.94 14.19 11.84
N VAL A 230 15.26 15.39 12.24
CA VAL A 230 16.33 15.64 13.22
C VAL A 230 15.92 15.03 14.55
N PHE A 231 16.85 14.40 15.24
CA PHE A 231 16.59 13.94 16.60
C PHE A 231 16.22 15.13 17.49
N GLY A 232 15.16 14.95 18.27
CA GLY A 232 14.74 15.98 19.21
C GLY A 232 15.84 16.26 20.22
N GLY A 233 16.20 17.53 20.37
CA GLY A 233 17.18 17.99 21.35
C GLY A 233 16.83 19.39 21.81
N VAL A 234 17.31 19.78 23.00
CA VAL A 234 17.21 21.16 23.48
C VAL A 234 18.33 21.97 22.83
N ASN A 235 18.00 23.05 22.16
CA ASN A 235 18.99 24.02 21.74
C ASN A 235 19.57 24.70 23.00
N LEU A 236 20.79 24.32 23.35
CA LEU A 236 21.54 25.07 24.35
C LEU A 236 22.16 26.29 23.67
N LEU A 237 21.80 27.43 24.13
CA LEU A 237 22.47 28.68 23.79
C LEU A 237 23.93 28.55 24.21
N ASP A 238 24.84 28.81 23.28
CA ASP A 238 26.24 28.95 23.59
C ASP A 238 26.45 30.23 24.39
N LEU A 239 26.54 30.09 25.69
CA LEU A 239 26.79 31.20 26.64
C LEU A 239 28.26 31.46 26.87
N SER A 240 29.18 30.74 26.16
CA SER A 240 30.60 30.89 26.33
C SER A 240 31.13 32.29 26.04
N GLY A 241 30.46 33.02 25.15
CA GLY A 241 30.82 34.40 24.79
C GLY A 241 30.31 35.46 25.75
N ILE A 242 29.37 35.13 26.66
CA ILE A 242 28.67 36.14 27.47
C ILE A 242 29.22 36.26 28.90
N LEU A 243 29.77 35.19 29.47
CA LEU A 243 30.13 35.17 30.90
C LEU A 243 31.54 34.73 31.22
N GLY A 244 32.41 34.42 30.25
CA GLY A 244 33.80 33.99 30.51
C GLY A 244 33.94 32.73 31.38
N LEU A 245 32.85 31.95 31.48
CA LEU A 245 32.81 30.73 32.26
C LEU A 245 33.17 29.53 31.37
N ASN A 246 33.99 28.62 31.87
CA ASN A 246 34.19 27.33 31.25
C ASN A 246 32.85 26.61 31.17
N LEU A 247 32.28 26.50 29.98
CA LEU A 247 31.01 25.90 29.75
C LEU A 247 31.02 24.41 30.07
N VAL A 248 30.16 23.98 30.95
CA VAL A 248 29.83 22.56 31.08
C VAL A 248 29.10 22.18 29.80
N VAL A 249 29.73 21.33 28.98
CA VAL A 249 29.09 20.72 27.83
C VAL A 249 27.96 19.86 28.36
N ILE A 250 26.71 20.37 28.29
CA ILE A 250 25.56 19.55 28.62
C ILE A 250 25.37 18.57 27.47
N ASN A 251 25.63 17.31 27.71
CA ASN A 251 25.37 16.24 26.78
C ASN A 251 23.86 16.03 26.70
N ILE A 252 23.26 16.48 25.59
CA ILE A 252 21.86 16.17 25.31
C ILE A 252 21.81 14.80 24.72
N THR A 253 21.08 13.95 25.39
CA THR A 253 20.90 12.57 25.01
C THR A 253 19.82 12.48 23.95
N LEU A 254 20.23 12.36 22.70
CA LEU A 254 19.33 12.14 21.57
C LEU A 254 19.09 10.64 21.46
N THR A 255 17.87 10.19 21.72
CA THR A 255 17.59 8.78 21.88
C THR A 255 16.75 8.17 20.79
N GLN A 256 15.92 8.95 20.12
CA GLN A 256 14.98 8.40 19.12
C GLN A 256 14.55 9.41 18.06
N GLY A 257 14.20 8.87 16.89
CA GLY A 257 13.51 9.57 15.83
C GLY A 257 12.45 8.65 15.22
N GLN A 258 11.37 9.24 14.73
CA GLN A 258 10.29 8.55 14.03
C GLN A 258 9.84 9.34 12.81
N ILE A 259 9.64 8.64 11.71
CA ILE A 259 8.94 9.10 10.50
C ILE A 259 7.75 8.19 10.31
N SER A 260 6.54 8.73 10.42
CA SER A 260 5.30 8.06 10.09
C SER A 260 4.53 8.94 9.12
N HIS A 261 4.48 8.53 7.85
CA HIS A 261 3.90 9.38 6.81
C HIS A 261 3.41 8.57 5.60
N ILE A 262 2.60 9.22 4.77
CA ILE A 262 2.02 8.67 3.56
C ILE A 262 2.71 9.28 2.34
N TYR A 263 3.24 8.44 1.45
CA TYR A 263 3.96 8.87 0.26
C TYR A 263 3.30 8.35 -1.02
N LYS A 264 3.31 9.17 -2.06
CA LYS A 264 3.02 8.74 -3.42
C LYS A 264 4.32 8.24 -4.05
N LEU A 265 4.39 6.96 -4.39
CA LEU A 265 5.57 6.31 -4.94
C LEU A 265 5.26 5.70 -6.30
N ASN A 266 6.28 5.62 -7.16
CA ASN A 266 6.19 4.99 -8.47
C ASN A 266 6.80 3.58 -8.43
N ALA A 267 6.34 2.70 -9.33
CA ALA A 267 6.96 1.40 -9.50
C ALA A 267 8.45 1.54 -9.82
N GLY A 268 9.29 0.75 -9.15
CA GLY A 268 10.74 0.78 -9.29
C GLY A 268 11.47 1.85 -8.47
N ASP A 269 10.77 2.75 -7.75
CA ASP A 269 11.39 3.61 -6.76
C ASP A 269 12.07 2.73 -5.70
N ARG A 270 13.27 3.08 -5.26
CA ARG A 270 14.05 2.33 -4.26
C ARG A 270 14.22 3.18 -3.01
N LEU A 271 13.86 2.65 -1.87
CA LEU A 271 13.91 3.35 -0.59
C LEU A 271 14.97 2.77 0.31
N ARG A 272 15.80 3.64 0.90
CA ARG A 272 16.73 3.34 2.00
C ARG A 272 16.33 4.10 3.25
N PHE A 273 16.40 3.42 4.38
CA PHE A 273 16.03 3.95 5.70
C PHE A 273 17.25 3.98 6.57
N GLY A 274 17.57 5.11 7.15
CA GLY A 274 18.83 5.20 7.90
C GLY A 274 19.00 6.47 8.70
N LEU A 275 20.26 6.68 9.11
CA LEU A 275 20.71 7.77 9.93
C LEU A 275 21.61 8.72 9.14
N VAL A 276 21.36 10.00 9.30
CA VAL A 276 22.33 11.06 8.99
C VAL A 276 23.23 11.25 10.20
N GLN A 277 24.51 11.04 10.02
CA GLN A 277 25.46 11.02 11.14
C GLN A 277 25.61 12.37 11.84
N GLY A 278 25.65 13.48 11.10
CA GLY A 278 25.61 14.83 11.64
C GLY A 278 26.60 15.14 12.78
N GLY A 279 27.81 14.56 12.75
CA GLY A 279 28.78 14.69 13.82
C GLY A 279 28.66 13.65 14.95
N LEU A 280 27.68 12.72 14.89
CA LEU A 280 27.61 11.61 15.83
C LEU A 280 28.69 10.58 15.60
N ASN A 281 29.31 10.09 16.68
CA ASN A 281 30.15 8.91 16.61
C ASN A 281 29.31 7.64 16.67
N LEU A 282 28.92 7.10 15.52
CA LEU A 282 28.07 5.89 15.41
C LEU A 282 28.76 4.63 15.98
N GLY A 283 30.08 4.61 16.06
CA GLY A 283 30.85 3.53 16.69
C GLY A 283 30.68 3.46 18.22
N ALA A 284 30.34 4.59 18.83
CA ALA A 284 30.12 4.67 20.28
C ALA A 284 28.64 4.41 20.67
N ILE A 285 27.78 4.22 19.69
CA ILE A 285 26.35 3.96 19.96
C ILE A 285 26.15 2.46 20.21
N SER A 286 25.81 2.10 21.44
CA SER A 286 25.39 0.76 21.83
C SER A 286 23.86 0.63 21.74
N ASP A 287 23.37 -0.61 21.72
CA ASP A 287 21.94 -0.95 21.79
C ASP A 287 21.08 -0.21 20.76
N LYS A 288 21.54 -0.16 19.52
CA LYS A 288 20.79 0.41 18.40
C LYS A 288 19.60 -0.48 18.05
N SER A 289 18.43 0.10 17.93
CA SER A 289 17.24 -0.60 17.45
C SER A 289 16.47 0.26 16.46
N ALA A 290 15.80 -0.41 15.52
CA ALA A 290 14.92 0.23 14.58
C ALA A 290 13.71 -0.65 14.31
N GLU A 291 12.62 -0.02 13.97
CA GLU A 291 11.42 -0.69 13.46
C GLU A 291 11.03 -0.06 12.13
N LEU A 292 10.68 -0.89 11.18
CA LEU A 292 10.26 -0.45 9.85
C LEU A 292 9.03 -1.23 9.42
N SER A 293 7.98 -0.52 9.06
CA SER A 293 6.84 -1.10 8.35
C SER A 293 6.49 -0.27 7.12
N ILE A 294 6.17 -0.96 6.04
CA ILE A 294 5.78 -0.38 4.76
C ILE A 294 4.61 -1.18 4.23
N TYR A 295 3.54 -0.49 3.82
CA TYR A 295 2.43 -1.12 3.13
C TYR A 295 1.75 -0.16 2.16
N LYS A 296 1.23 -0.72 1.07
CA LYS A 296 0.46 0.03 0.09
C LYS A 296 -0.97 0.21 0.60
N ILE A 297 -1.47 1.43 0.54
CA ILE A 297 -2.84 1.78 0.91
C ILE A 297 -3.74 1.68 -0.34
N ARG A 298 -3.22 2.15 -1.49
CA ARG A 298 -4.00 2.25 -2.73
C ARG A 298 -3.10 2.22 -3.97
#